data_3eb586802f4c1142b4883c614e0ae290
#
_entry.id   3eb586802f4c1142b4883c614e0ae290
#
_cell.length_a   1.000
_cell.length_b   1.000
_cell.length_c   1.000
_cell.angle_alpha   90.00
_cell.angle_beta   90.00
_cell.angle_gamma   90.00
#
_symmetry.space_group_name_H-M   'P 1'
#
loop_
_entity.id
_entity.type
_entity.pdbx_description
1 polymer ?
#
loop_
_entity_poly.entity_id
_entity_poly.type
_entity_poly.pdbx_seq_one_letter_code
_entity_poly.pdbx_strand_id
1 'polypeptide(L)'
;MYFEYTDNETLERASRGEKNGNGQLIKPYWRDIGGRINPGRNYAMFGFLSKGVRSDFDNGFEPKGLPPFDDLGYSSRNDSVCYITKDGEGDNETTLERALGWVRGDASKLHYRGDEPQWVDHPDWHSHNWLTTAEYEQAINNYIEYAKNDDWGIPVEYGTMLAAMKYLEANGYTARVVFWFDN
;
A
#
# COMPACT_ATOMS: atom_id res chain seq x y z
N MET A 1 -3.12 -1.56 -6.10
CA MET A 1 -2.45 -0.32 -5.68
C MET A 1 -3.48 0.63 -5.10
N TYR A 2 -3.13 1.33 -4.04
CA TYR A 2 -3.95 2.30 -3.32
C TYR A 2 -3.21 3.62 -3.29
N PHE A 3 -3.84 4.67 -3.76
CA PHE A 3 -3.28 6.01 -3.76
C PHE A 3 -3.90 6.80 -2.63
N GLU A 4 -3.06 7.31 -1.74
CA GLU A 4 -3.47 7.94 -0.50
C GLU A 4 -2.87 9.33 -0.38
N TYR A 5 -3.56 10.21 0.34
CA TYR A 5 -3.09 11.55 0.65
C TYR A 5 -3.52 12.00 2.04
N THR A 6 -2.75 12.90 2.62
CA THR A 6 -3.04 13.60 3.88
C THR A 6 -2.63 15.06 3.78
N ASP A 7 -3.20 15.94 4.59
CA ASP A 7 -2.80 17.35 4.60
C ASP A 7 -1.45 17.55 5.31
N ASN A 8 -0.65 18.49 4.78
CA ASN A 8 0.69 18.74 5.28
C ASN A 8 0.70 19.31 6.69
N GLU A 9 -0.29 20.13 7.06
CA GLU A 9 -0.39 20.70 8.40
C GLU A 9 -0.57 19.61 9.45
N THR A 10 -1.48 18.66 9.21
CA THR A 10 -1.68 17.51 10.11
C THR A 10 -0.43 16.65 10.21
N LEU A 11 0.27 16.41 9.08
CA LEU A 11 1.51 15.65 9.06
C LEU A 11 2.61 16.31 9.90
N GLU A 12 2.81 17.61 9.76
CA GLU A 12 3.77 18.40 10.54
C GLU A 12 3.43 18.40 12.04
N ARG A 13 2.17 18.58 12.40
CA ARG A 13 1.71 18.56 13.78
C ARG A 13 1.93 17.17 14.41
N ALA A 14 1.63 16.11 13.67
CA ALA A 14 1.88 14.75 14.10
C ALA A 14 3.39 14.47 14.31
N SER A 15 4.24 14.94 13.38
CA SER A 15 5.70 14.76 13.48
C SER A 15 6.32 15.48 14.69
N ARG A 16 5.72 16.61 15.13
CA ARG A 16 6.12 17.33 16.35
C ARG A 16 5.55 16.70 17.63
N GLY A 17 4.77 15.62 17.52
CA GLY A 17 4.13 14.99 18.68
C GLY A 17 3.06 15.85 19.34
N GLU A 18 2.41 16.75 18.58
CA GLU A 18 1.34 17.60 19.10
C GLU A 18 0.13 16.79 19.55
N LYS A 19 -0.58 17.34 20.51
CA LYS A 19 -1.81 16.74 21.04
C LYS A 19 -3.04 17.56 20.63
N ASN A 20 -4.15 16.87 20.39
CA ASN A 20 -5.45 17.50 20.18
C ASN A 20 -6.03 18.07 21.48
N GLY A 21 -7.19 18.73 21.39
CA GLY A 21 -7.88 19.33 22.53
C GLY A 21 -8.27 18.34 23.65
N ASN A 22 -8.22 17.04 23.39
CA ASN A 22 -8.48 15.97 24.35
C ASN A 22 -7.18 15.35 24.92
N GLY A 23 -6.02 15.91 24.62
CA GLY A 23 -4.73 15.43 25.10
C GLY A 23 -4.18 14.19 24.37
N GLN A 24 -4.82 13.74 23.29
CA GLN A 24 -4.36 12.63 22.47
C GLN A 24 -3.38 13.11 21.39
N LEU A 25 -2.37 12.30 21.06
CA LEU A 25 -1.46 12.58 19.96
C LEU A 25 -2.24 12.75 18.65
N ILE A 26 -1.92 13.81 17.91
CA ILE A 26 -2.44 13.98 16.55
C ILE A 26 -1.80 12.90 15.68
N LYS A 27 -2.63 12.22 14.90
CA LYS A 27 -2.20 11.25 13.89
C LYS A 27 -2.59 11.74 12.50
N PRO A 28 -1.77 11.54 11.47
CA PRO A 28 -2.18 11.82 10.10
C PRO A 28 -3.38 10.94 9.73
N TYR A 29 -4.33 11.51 9.02
CA TYR A 29 -5.47 10.78 8.47
C TYR A 29 -5.29 10.66 6.96
N TRP A 30 -4.94 9.46 6.51
CA TRP A 30 -4.77 9.16 5.10
C TRP A 30 -6.11 8.85 4.45
N ARG A 31 -6.36 9.50 3.33
CA ARG A 31 -7.58 9.38 2.52
C ARG A 31 -7.24 8.73 1.19
N ASP A 32 -8.13 7.87 0.70
CA ASP A 32 -7.95 7.23 -0.60
C ASP A 32 -8.26 8.18 -1.75
N ILE A 33 -7.49 8.06 -2.84
CA ILE A 33 -7.81 8.66 -4.13
C ILE A 33 -8.51 7.58 -4.95
N GLY A 34 -9.82 7.43 -4.82
CA GLY A 34 -10.62 6.55 -5.68
C GLY A 34 -10.59 5.06 -5.40
N GLY A 35 -10.09 4.62 -4.23
CA GLY A 35 -10.07 3.21 -3.84
C GLY A 35 -8.97 2.38 -4.54
N ARG A 36 -9.19 1.08 -4.71
CA ARG A 36 -8.23 0.16 -5.35
C ARG A 36 -8.14 0.41 -6.85
N ILE A 37 -6.93 0.65 -7.35
CA ILE A 37 -6.62 0.69 -8.78
C ILE A 37 -5.83 -0.55 -9.16
N ASN A 38 -6.32 -1.27 -10.17
CA ASN A 38 -5.64 -2.42 -10.74
C ASN A 38 -5.14 -2.05 -12.14
N PRO A 39 -3.86 -1.69 -12.30
CA PRO A 39 -3.31 -1.27 -13.59
C PRO A 39 -2.98 -2.46 -14.52
N GLY A 40 -3.52 -3.64 -14.24
CA GLY A 40 -3.23 -4.86 -14.97
C GLY A 40 -1.89 -5.49 -14.61
N ARG A 41 -1.53 -6.54 -15.36
CA ARG A 41 -0.29 -7.34 -15.13
C ARG A 41 0.88 -6.78 -15.94
N ASN A 42 1.35 -5.59 -15.62
CA ASN A 42 2.58 -5.05 -16.20
C ASN A 42 3.80 -5.48 -15.35
N TYR A 43 4.32 -6.66 -15.65
CA TYR A 43 5.42 -7.27 -14.89
C TYR A 43 6.71 -6.44 -14.90
N ALA A 44 7.02 -5.75 -15.99
CA ALA A 44 8.17 -4.87 -16.05
C ALA A 44 8.00 -3.69 -15.08
N MET A 45 6.83 -3.04 -15.09
CA MET A 45 6.53 -1.97 -14.16
C MET A 45 6.60 -2.43 -12.70
N PHE A 46 6.17 -3.66 -12.40
CA PHE A 46 6.28 -4.21 -11.04
C PHE A 46 7.73 -4.27 -10.56
N GLY A 47 8.68 -4.64 -11.43
CA GLY A 47 10.09 -4.63 -11.13
C GLY A 47 10.66 -3.24 -10.85
N PHE A 48 10.12 -2.19 -11.49
CA PHE A 48 10.50 -0.81 -11.21
C PHE A 48 9.86 -0.23 -9.95
N LEU A 49 8.69 -0.73 -9.57
CA LEU A 49 8.01 -0.33 -8.33
C LEU A 49 8.65 -0.96 -7.08
N SER A 50 9.07 -2.22 -7.17
CA SER A 50 9.62 -2.94 -6.01
C SER A 50 10.69 -3.93 -6.43
N LYS A 51 11.86 -3.81 -5.82
CA LYS A 51 13.00 -4.71 -6.03
C LYS A 51 12.66 -6.13 -5.61
N GLY A 52 13.18 -7.10 -6.36
CA GLY A 52 13.01 -8.52 -6.07
C GLY A 52 11.66 -9.12 -6.50
N VAL A 53 10.72 -8.31 -6.99
CA VAL A 53 9.44 -8.83 -7.54
C VAL A 53 9.67 -9.52 -8.88
N ARG A 54 10.64 -9.04 -9.66
CA ARG A 54 11.10 -9.67 -10.92
C ARG A 54 12.61 -9.63 -10.99
N SER A 55 13.22 -10.80 -11.17
CA SER A 55 14.68 -10.97 -11.19
C SER A 55 15.39 -10.22 -12.31
N ASP A 56 14.68 -9.90 -13.39
CA ASP A 56 15.23 -9.24 -14.56
C ASP A 56 15.32 -7.71 -14.41
N PHE A 57 14.78 -7.14 -13.32
CA PHE A 57 14.71 -5.70 -13.06
C PHE A 57 15.25 -5.39 -11.67
N ASP A 58 16.50 -4.95 -11.58
CA ASP A 58 17.17 -4.61 -10.30
C ASP A 58 17.10 -3.11 -9.97
N ASN A 59 16.33 -2.34 -10.73
CA ASN A 59 16.21 -0.88 -10.58
C ASN A 59 14.98 -0.44 -9.77
N GLY A 60 14.30 -1.37 -9.12
CA GLY A 60 13.15 -1.09 -8.26
C GLY A 60 13.57 -0.58 -6.89
N PHE A 61 12.60 -0.04 -6.16
CA PHE A 61 12.78 0.42 -4.79
C PHE A 61 12.84 -0.77 -3.82
N GLU A 62 13.71 -0.69 -2.83
CA GLU A 62 13.72 -1.68 -1.74
C GLU A 62 12.35 -1.71 -1.06
N PRO A 63 11.78 -2.90 -0.80
CA PRO A 63 10.50 -3.03 -0.11
C PRO A 63 10.59 -2.43 1.30
N LYS A 64 9.76 -1.43 1.58
CA LYS A 64 9.67 -0.77 2.89
C LYS A 64 8.67 -1.45 3.84
N GLY A 65 7.94 -2.46 3.35
CA GLY A 65 6.77 -2.99 4.03
C GLY A 65 5.55 -2.08 3.89
N LEU A 66 4.47 -2.41 4.58
CA LEU A 66 3.32 -1.52 4.70
C LEU A 66 3.60 -0.44 5.75
N PRO A 67 3.02 0.76 5.59
CA PRO A 67 2.88 1.68 6.72
C PRO A 67 2.18 1.00 7.90
N PRO A 68 2.36 1.51 9.14
CA PRO A 68 1.60 1.01 10.29
C PRO A 68 0.10 0.94 9.97
N PHE A 69 -0.57 -0.11 10.42
CA PHE A 69 -1.98 -0.37 10.09
C PHE A 69 -2.91 0.82 10.33
N ASP A 70 -2.71 1.54 11.43
CA ASP A 70 -3.47 2.74 11.78
C ASP A 70 -3.18 3.95 10.88
N ASP A 71 -2.05 3.92 10.17
CA ASP A 71 -1.62 4.99 9.25
C ASP A 71 -2.00 4.71 7.79
N LEU A 72 -2.69 3.59 7.50
CA LEU A 72 -3.22 3.29 6.18
C LEU A 72 -4.54 4.03 5.92
N GLY A 73 -4.79 4.37 4.67
CA GLY A 73 -6.10 4.79 4.18
C GLY A 73 -7.17 3.71 4.38
N TYR A 74 -8.42 4.05 4.19
CA TYR A 74 -9.52 3.11 4.46
C TYR A 74 -9.44 1.86 3.58
N SER A 75 -9.26 2.04 2.26
CA SER A 75 -9.25 0.93 1.31
C SER A 75 -8.00 0.06 1.47
N SER A 76 -6.82 0.66 1.54
CA SER A 76 -5.56 -0.08 1.71
C SER A 76 -5.54 -0.84 3.04
N ARG A 77 -6.09 -0.26 4.11
CA ARG A 77 -6.21 -0.91 5.41
C ARG A 77 -7.09 -2.16 5.34
N ASN A 78 -8.27 -2.04 4.72
CA ASN A 78 -9.21 -3.16 4.63
C ASN A 78 -8.69 -4.27 3.72
N ASP A 79 -8.00 -3.91 2.64
CA ASP A 79 -7.53 -4.87 1.65
C ASP A 79 -6.12 -5.41 1.96
N SER A 80 -5.42 -4.85 2.96
CA SER A 80 -4.07 -5.31 3.36
C SER A 80 -4.07 -6.49 4.33
N VAL A 81 -5.22 -6.92 4.80
CA VAL A 81 -5.37 -8.00 5.77
C VAL A 81 -6.50 -8.93 5.36
N CYS A 82 -6.48 -10.15 5.88
CA CYS A 82 -7.55 -11.11 5.76
C CYS A 82 -8.28 -11.21 7.10
N TYR A 83 -9.55 -10.81 7.14
CA TYR A 83 -10.36 -10.81 8.35
C TYR A 83 -10.75 -12.22 8.78
N ILE A 84 -10.68 -12.51 10.06
CA ILE A 84 -11.10 -13.79 10.61
C ILE A 84 -12.60 -13.69 10.93
N THR A 85 -13.39 -14.44 10.15
CA THR A 85 -14.84 -14.51 10.31
C THR A 85 -15.28 -15.94 10.57
N LYS A 86 -16.56 -16.15 10.87
CA LYS A 86 -17.08 -17.48 11.19
C LYS A 86 -17.08 -18.42 9.99
N ASP A 87 -17.39 -17.91 8.81
CA ASP A 87 -17.56 -18.66 7.56
C ASP A 87 -16.40 -18.43 6.57
N GLY A 88 -15.70 -17.31 6.63
CA GLY A 88 -14.53 -17.02 5.82
C GLY A 88 -14.81 -17.02 4.31
N GLU A 89 -16.00 -16.55 3.90
CA GLU A 89 -16.47 -16.62 2.51
C GLU A 89 -16.25 -15.34 1.70
N GLY A 90 -15.90 -14.22 2.34
CA GLY A 90 -15.60 -12.95 1.65
C GLY A 90 -14.21 -12.93 1.01
N ASP A 91 -14.00 -12.06 0.02
CA ASP A 91 -12.74 -11.94 -0.73
C ASP A 91 -11.51 -11.72 0.18
N ASN A 92 -11.68 -11.00 1.29
CA ASN A 92 -10.63 -10.74 2.27
C ASN A 92 -11.01 -11.37 3.63
N GLU A 93 -11.59 -12.56 3.62
CA GLU A 93 -12.02 -13.27 4.82
C GLU A 93 -11.44 -14.68 4.90
N THR A 94 -11.26 -15.15 6.10
CA THR A 94 -10.82 -16.53 6.40
C THR A 94 -11.41 -17.01 7.71
N THR A 95 -11.40 -18.31 7.94
CA THR A 95 -11.74 -18.87 9.25
C THR A 95 -10.51 -18.86 10.17
N LEU A 96 -10.72 -18.90 11.48
CA LEU A 96 -9.63 -19.02 12.45
C LEU A 96 -8.77 -20.26 12.20
N GLU A 97 -9.38 -21.38 11.82
CA GLU A 97 -8.65 -22.61 11.49
C GLU A 97 -7.71 -22.42 10.33
N ARG A 98 -8.18 -21.80 9.23
CA ARG A 98 -7.33 -21.50 8.06
C ARG A 98 -6.23 -20.51 8.42
N ALA A 99 -6.56 -19.44 9.15
CA ALA A 99 -5.59 -18.44 9.61
C ALA A 99 -4.47 -19.08 10.43
N LEU A 100 -4.80 -19.96 11.36
CA LEU A 100 -3.80 -20.71 12.13
C LEU A 100 -2.96 -21.65 11.24
N GLY A 101 -3.56 -22.23 10.22
CA GLY A 101 -2.82 -23.02 9.22
C GLY A 101 -1.79 -22.17 8.47
N TRP A 102 -2.14 -20.96 8.03
CA TRP A 102 -1.23 -20.03 7.35
C TRP A 102 -0.03 -19.62 8.21
N VAL A 103 -0.25 -19.39 9.49
CA VAL A 103 0.84 -19.05 10.43
C VAL A 103 1.48 -20.29 11.09
N ARG A 104 1.19 -21.49 10.59
CA ARG A 104 1.73 -22.79 11.08
C ARG A 104 1.51 -22.99 12.60
N GLY A 105 0.34 -22.59 13.08
CA GLY A 105 -0.06 -22.68 14.49
C GLY A 105 0.54 -21.60 15.39
N ASP A 106 1.35 -20.69 14.87
CA ASP A 106 1.91 -19.58 15.64
C ASP A 106 0.87 -18.45 15.81
N ALA A 107 0.02 -18.57 16.82
CA ALA A 107 -1.02 -17.59 17.10
C ALA A 107 -0.50 -16.17 17.37
N SER A 108 0.79 -15.99 17.69
CA SER A 108 1.38 -14.65 17.89
C SER A 108 1.45 -13.83 16.59
N LYS A 109 1.27 -14.46 15.45
CA LYS A 109 1.20 -13.82 14.12
C LYS A 109 -0.22 -13.40 13.71
N LEU A 110 -1.20 -13.71 14.52
CA LEU A 110 -2.55 -13.17 14.34
C LEU A 110 -2.63 -11.79 14.98
N HIS A 111 -3.45 -10.95 14.42
CA HIS A 111 -3.71 -9.62 14.97
C HIS A 111 -4.98 -9.64 15.81
N TYR A 112 -4.89 -9.12 17.02
CA TYR A 112 -5.94 -9.19 18.03
C TYR A 112 -6.62 -7.85 18.29
N ARG A 113 -7.89 -7.90 18.62
CA ARG A 113 -8.61 -6.80 19.22
C ARG A 113 -9.17 -7.28 20.57
N GLY A 114 -8.53 -6.85 21.66
CA GLY A 114 -8.73 -7.49 22.96
C GLY A 114 -8.14 -8.91 22.92
N ASP A 115 -8.91 -9.89 23.39
CA ASP A 115 -8.49 -11.30 23.44
C ASP A 115 -8.89 -12.09 22.17
N GLU A 116 -9.59 -11.45 21.22
CA GLU A 116 -10.10 -12.10 20.01
C GLU A 116 -9.22 -11.82 18.79
N PRO A 117 -8.80 -12.86 18.05
CA PRO A 117 -8.11 -12.70 16.78
C PRO A 117 -9.06 -12.11 15.73
N GLN A 118 -8.64 -11.05 15.07
CA GLN A 118 -9.49 -10.29 14.13
C GLN A 118 -9.03 -10.43 12.70
N TRP A 119 -7.72 -10.50 12.45
CA TRP A 119 -7.18 -10.61 11.10
C TRP A 119 -5.79 -11.25 11.11
N VAL A 120 -5.36 -11.63 9.92
CA VAL A 120 -4.05 -12.23 9.62
C VAL A 120 -3.56 -11.69 8.27
N ASP A 121 -2.25 -11.67 8.07
CA ASP A 121 -1.67 -11.37 6.77
C ASP A 121 -1.98 -12.51 5.78
N HIS A 122 -2.36 -12.16 4.55
CA HIS A 122 -2.64 -13.17 3.53
C HIS A 122 -1.33 -13.83 3.05
N PRO A 123 -1.24 -15.16 2.97
CA PRO A 123 0.01 -15.85 2.68
C PRO A 123 0.55 -15.64 1.25
N ASP A 124 -0.33 -15.31 0.30
CA ASP A 124 0.06 -15.11 -1.10
C ASP A 124 0.45 -13.65 -1.40
N TRP A 125 0.24 -12.74 -0.44
CA TRP A 125 0.64 -11.34 -0.61
C TRP A 125 2.09 -11.14 -0.22
N HIS A 126 2.85 -10.53 -1.12
CA HIS A 126 4.28 -10.35 -0.92
C HIS A 126 4.77 -8.98 -1.40
N SER A 127 6.02 -8.66 -1.08
CA SER A 127 6.73 -7.45 -1.52
C SER A 127 5.93 -6.17 -1.23
N HIS A 128 5.31 -6.13 -0.05
CA HIS A 128 4.59 -4.95 0.43
C HIS A 128 5.49 -3.72 0.37
N ASN A 129 4.99 -2.65 -0.23
CA ASN A 129 5.78 -1.43 -0.37
C ASN A 129 4.87 -0.19 -0.42
N TRP A 130 5.49 0.95 -0.26
CA TRP A 130 4.87 2.24 -0.54
C TRP A 130 5.90 3.20 -1.12
N LEU A 131 5.45 4.08 -1.99
CA LEU A 131 6.30 5.07 -2.65
C LEU A 131 5.70 6.46 -2.49
N THR A 132 6.57 7.44 -2.28
CA THR A 132 6.24 8.86 -2.40
C THR A 132 5.96 9.21 -3.85
N THR A 133 5.38 10.39 -4.12
CA THR A 133 5.17 10.89 -5.48
C THR A 133 6.46 10.90 -6.30
N ALA A 134 7.57 11.35 -5.69
CA ALA A 134 8.86 11.42 -6.37
C ALA A 134 9.42 10.02 -6.72
N GLU A 135 9.34 9.06 -5.80
CA GLU A 135 9.76 7.68 -6.05
C GLU A 135 8.87 7.00 -7.11
N TYR A 136 7.55 7.24 -7.05
CA TYR A 136 6.62 6.72 -8.04
C TYR A 136 6.88 7.30 -9.44
N GLU A 137 7.15 8.60 -9.54
CA GLU A 137 7.57 9.25 -10.79
C GLU A 137 8.87 8.65 -11.32
N GLN A 138 9.85 8.41 -10.45
CA GLN A 138 11.10 7.77 -10.84
C GLN A 138 10.88 6.35 -11.38
N ALA A 139 10.02 5.54 -10.74
CA ALA A 139 9.67 4.21 -11.25
C ALA A 139 9.06 4.29 -12.67
N ILE A 140 8.15 5.24 -12.90
CA ILE A 140 7.54 5.50 -14.20
C ILE A 140 8.60 5.90 -15.24
N ASN A 141 9.49 6.81 -14.91
CA ASN A 141 10.54 7.27 -15.81
C ASN A 141 11.51 6.13 -16.17
N ASN A 142 11.88 5.31 -15.21
CA ASN A 142 12.71 4.12 -15.44
C ASN A 142 12.01 3.13 -16.37
N TYR A 143 10.71 2.92 -16.21
CA TYR A 143 9.92 2.08 -17.11
C TYR A 143 9.86 2.67 -18.54
N ILE A 144 9.62 3.97 -18.68
CA ILE A 144 9.59 4.65 -20.00
C ILE A 144 10.94 4.49 -20.71
N GLU A 145 12.05 4.67 -20.00
CA GLU A 145 13.38 4.49 -20.58
C GLU A 145 13.64 3.05 -21.01
N TYR A 146 13.18 2.08 -20.22
CA TYR A 146 13.24 0.66 -20.56
C TYR A 146 12.42 0.33 -21.80
N ALA A 147 11.18 0.83 -21.87
CA ALA A 147 10.22 0.53 -22.92
C ALA A 147 10.36 1.41 -24.18
N LYS A 148 11.33 2.32 -24.23
CA LYS A 148 11.44 3.33 -25.30
C LYS A 148 11.61 2.76 -26.72
N ASN A 149 12.11 1.52 -26.83
CA ASN A 149 12.29 0.85 -28.12
C ASN A 149 11.14 -0.10 -28.46
N ASP A 150 10.19 -0.25 -27.55
CA ASP A 150 9.01 -1.06 -27.72
C ASP A 150 7.81 -0.13 -27.95
N ASP A 151 6.86 -0.55 -28.77
CA ASP A 151 5.60 0.19 -28.98
C ASP A 151 4.68 0.19 -27.73
N TRP A 152 5.24 -0.16 -26.57
CA TRP A 152 4.52 -0.29 -25.31
C TRP A 152 4.63 1.01 -24.51
N GLY A 153 3.65 1.88 -24.70
CA GLY A 153 3.50 3.06 -23.87
C GLY A 153 3.24 2.69 -22.39
N ILE A 154 3.42 3.68 -21.53
CA ILE A 154 2.98 3.51 -20.13
C ILE A 154 1.46 3.35 -20.09
N PRO A 155 0.92 2.35 -19.35
CA PRO A 155 -0.51 2.28 -19.13
C PRO A 155 -1.04 3.59 -18.53
N VAL A 156 -2.17 4.06 -19.05
CA VAL A 156 -2.72 5.38 -18.71
C VAL A 156 -2.99 5.54 -17.21
N GLU A 157 -3.28 4.46 -16.53
CA GLU A 157 -3.55 4.41 -15.09
C GLU A 157 -2.35 4.93 -14.28
N TYR A 158 -1.14 4.53 -14.61
CA TYR A 158 0.07 5.00 -13.90
C TYR A 158 0.28 6.51 -14.06
N GLY A 159 0.17 7.00 -15.30
CA GLY A 159 0.32 8.43 -15.60
C GLY A 159 -0.77 9.29 -14.97
N THR A 160 -2.02 8.82 -15.01
CA THR A 160 -3.17 9.51 -14.42
C THR A 160 -3.00 9.64 -12.91
N MET A 161 -2.57 8.57 -12.23
CA MET A 161 -2.37 8.61 -10.79
C MET A 161 -1.19 9.48 -10.38
N LEU A 162 -0.09 9.47 -11.16
CA LEU A 162 1.01 10.40 -10.93
C LEU A 162 0.55 11.86 -11.05
N ALA A 163 -0.27 12.17 -12.05
CA ALA A 163 -0.82 13.52 -12.21
C ALA A 163 -1.71 13.92 -11.03
N ALA A 164 -2.54 13.00 -10.54
CA ALA A 164 -3.36 13.24 -9.35
C ALA A 164 -2.53 13.47 -8.09
N MET A 165 -1.48 12.67 -7.85
CA MET A 165 -0.56 12.86 -6.72
C MET A 165 0.15 14.21 -6.79
N LYS A 166 0.67 14.60 -7.96
CA LYS A 166 1.31 15.91 -8.15
C LYS A 166 0.34 17.08 -7.95
N TYR A 167 -0.91 16.94 -8.40
CA TYR A 167 -1.93 17.95 -8.16
C TYR A 167 -2.18 18.14 -6.66
N LEU A 168 -2.28 17.05 -5.91
CA LEU A 168 -2.47 17.12 -4.46
C LEU A 168 -1.29 17.80 -3.75
N GLU A 169 -0.05 17.45 -4.11
CA GLU A 169 1.15 18.07 -3.53
C GLU A 169 1.22 19.58 -3.83
N ALA A 170 0.85 19.98 -5.03
CA ALA A 170 0.77 21.41 -5.38
C ALA A 170 -0.30 22.18 -4.60
N ASN A 171 -1.25 21.48 -3.96
CA ASN A 171 -2.33 22.06 -3.16
C ASN A 171 -2.18 21.82 -1.65
N GLY A 172 -0.97 21.52 -1.17
CA GLY A 172 -0.67 21.45 0.26
C GLY A 172 -0.96 20.09 0.91
N TYR A 173 -0.99 19.02 0.11
CA TYR A 173 -1.12 17.65 0.59
C TYR A 173 0.18 16.88 0.38
N THR A 174 0.37 15.82 1.12
CA THR A 174 1.36 14.77 0.84
C THR A 174 0.64 13.55 0.28
N ALA A 175 1.14 12.99 -0.82
CA ALA A 175 0.58 11.81 -1.46
C ALA A 175 1.56 10.63 -1.43
N ARG A 176 1.02 9.42 -1.45
CA ARG A 176 1.78 8.18 -1.58
C ARG A 176 0.97 7.12 -2.31
N VAL A 177 1.64 6.13 -2.87
CA VAL A 177 1.03 4.88 -3.33
C VAL A 177 1.43 3.74 -2.40
N VAL A 178 0.46 2.93 -1.98
CA VAL A 178 0.64 1.72 -1.18
C VAL A 178 0.25 0.52 -2.03
N PHE A 179 1.05 -0.53 -2.03
CA PHE A 179 0.79 -1.70 -2.86
C PHE A 179 1.49 -2.96 -2.34
N TRP A 180 1.03 -4.09 -2.83
CA TRP A 180 1.63 -5.41 -2.71
C TRP A 180 1.29 -6.23 -3.95
N PHE A 181 1.88 -7.38 -4.06
CA PHE A 181 1.67 -8.31 -5.17
C PHE A 181 1.08 -9.59 -4.64
N ASP A 182 0.28 -10.23 -5.47
CA ASP A 182 -0.21 -11.59 -5.29
C ASP A 182 0.52 -12.56 -6.24
N ASN A 183 0.57 -13.85 -5.89
CA ASN A 183 1.16 -14.90 -6.70
C ASN A 183 0.24 -15.37 -7.83
#